data_ddb99a42ebbd55bd0e3141d5f8b421a0
#
_entry.id   ddb99a42ebbd55bd0e3141d5f8b421a0
#
_cell.length_a   1.000
_cell.length_b   1.000
_cell.length_c   1.000
_cell.angle_alpha   90.00
_cell.angle_beta   90.00
_cell.angle_gamma   90.00
#
_symmetry.space_group_name_H-M   'P 1'
#
loop_
_entity.id
_entity.type
_entity.pdbx_description
1 polymer ?
#
loop_
_entity_poly.entity_id
_entity_poly.type
_entity_poly.pdbx_seq_one_letter_code
_entity_poly.pdbx_strand_id
1 'polypeptide(L)'
;MRIDTVHQGDQDGVKGVYHITCVDAVSQWQIEACVQGISEAFLLPVLTLIIKQFPFIISGFHSDNGSEYINHRVADLLEKLRIEQTKSRSRHSNDNALAESKNASVVRKHMGYDPIPQTYAKPINAFYQETFNPWLNLHRPCLFPTLITNDKGKTVKRYKHKDVKTPLERLTLLAAQDLATFKPGVTLANLLVQAKSQTDLAAAQAMQRTKRELFATFVKPKRRA
;
A
#
# COMPACT_ATOMS: atom_id res chain seq x y z
N MET A 1 -4.44 9.47 2.69
CA MET A 1 -3.76 8.16 2.68
C MET A 1 -2.91 7.98 3.93
N ARG A 2 -2.60 6.74 4.30
CA ARG A 2 -1.72 6.36 5.41
C ARG A 2 -0.52 5.61 4.87
N ILE A 3 0.66 5.88 5.42
CA ILE A 3 1.91 5.29 4.94
C ILE A 3 2.68 4.66 6.09
N ASP A 4 3.37 3.57 5.80
CA ASP A 4 4.26 2.88 6.74
C ASP A 4 5.37 2.15 5.98
N THR A 5 6.47 1.86 6.67
CA THR A 5 7.66 1.22 6.09
C THR A 5 8.00 -0.06 6.84
N VAL A 6 8.32 -1.10 6.08
CA VAL A 6 8.81 -2.38 6.62
C VAL A 6 10.20 -2.68 6.10
N HIS A 7 11.16 -2.81 6.98
CA HIS A 7 12.49 -3.29 6.65
C HIS A 7 12.51 -4.81 6.50
N GLN A 8 13.05 -5.32 5.40
CA GLN A 8 13.08 -6.77 5.12
C GLN A 8 14.19 -7.51 5.88
N GLY A 9 15.06 -6.78 6.58
CA GLY A 9 16.17 -7.33 7.35
C GLY A 9 17.48 -7.31 6.58
N ASP A 10 18.59 -7.27 7.31
CA ASP A 10 19.95 -7.32 6.79
C ASP A 10 20.50 -8.73 6.98
N GLN A 11 21.41 -9.17 6.10
CA GLN A 11 22.07 -10.47 6.23
C GLN A 11 23.53 -10.40 5.77
N ASP A 12 24.43 -10.91 6.59
CA ASP A 12 25.88 -11.00 6.29
C ASP A 12 26.51 -9.65 5.85
N GLY A 13 26.06 -8.54 6.47
CA GLY A 13 26.51 -7.19 6.13
C GLY A 13 25.85 -6.61 4.87
N VAL A 14 24.98 -7.36 4.19
CA VAL A 14 24.21 -6.87 3.04
C VAL A 14 22.90 -6.26 3.55
N LYS A 15 22.69 -4.99 3.19
CA LYS A 15 21.45 -4.27 3.51
C LYS A 15 20.25 -4.86 2.79
N GLY A 16 19.14 -5.03 3.52
CA GLY A 16 17.87 -5.45 2.94
C GLY A 16 17.07 -4.29 2.37
N VAL A 17 16.08 -4.64 1.56
CA VAL A 17 15.11 -3.68 1.01
C VAL A 17 14.17 -3.16 2.09
N TYR A 18 13.56 -2.01 1.81
CA TYR A 18 12.43 -1.47 2.57
C TYR A 18 11.17 -1.51 1.70
N HIS A 19 10.10 -2.08 2.22
CA HIS A 19 8.79 -2.02 1.59
C HIS A 19 8.01 -0.85 2.15
N ILE A 20 7.36 -0.10 1.28
CA ILE A 20 6.52 1.04 1.62
C ILE A 20 5.09 0.66 1.32
N THR A 21 4.26 0.61 2.35
CA THR A 21 2.82 0.42 2.27
C THR A 21 2.12 1.76 2.30
N CYS A 22 1.35 2.07 1.28
CA CYS A 22 0.53 3.27 1.25
C CYS A 22 -0.93 2.89 0.98
N VAL A 23 -1.83 3.22 1.92
CA VAL A 23 -3.24 2.81 1.86
C VAL A 23 -4.18 3.98 2.10
N ASP A 24 -5.22 4.09 1.27
CA ASP A 24 -6.31 5.04 1.52
C ASP A 24 -7.19 4.56 2.67
N ALA A 25 -7.50 5.46 3.60
CA ALA A 25 -8.25 5.11 4.82
C ALA A 25 -9.72 4.79 4.56
N VAL A 26 -10.28 5.21 3.43
CA VAL A 26 -11.72 5.10 3.12
C VAL A 26 -12.00 3.97 2.15
N SER A 27 -11.30 3.92 1.03
CA SER A 27 -11.45 2.89 0.01
C SER A 27 -10.61 1.63 0.27
N GLN A 28 -9.61 1.72 1.15
CA GLN A 28 -8.52 0.76 1.30
C GLN A 28 -7.72 0.51 0.00
N TRP A 29 -7.80 1.44 -0.97
CA TRP A 29 -6.91 1.40 -2.12
C TRP A 29 -5.46 1.43 -1.64
N GLN A 30 -4.67 0.47 -2.08
CA GLN A 30 -3.36 0.19 -1.52
C GLN A 30 -2.29 0.15 -2.62
N ILE A 31 -1.19 0.85 -2.39
CA ILE A 31 -0.03 0.83 -3.26
C ILE A 31 1.17 0.37 -2.43
N GLU A 32 1.78 -0.71 -2.88
CA GLU A 32 3.06 -1.19 -2.38
C GLU A 32 4.19 -0.69 -3.28
N ALA A 33 5.30 -0.32 -2.65
CA ALA A 33 6.53 0.05 -3.31
C ALA A 33 7.73 -0.48 -2.54
N CYS A 34 8.91 -0.45 -3.16
CA CYS A 34 10.14 -0.96 -2.56
C CYS A 34 11.28 0.02 -2.81
N VAL A 35 12.11 0.25 -1.79
CA VAL A 35 13.28 1.13 -1.88
C VAL A 35 14.53 0.45 -1.34
N GLN A 36 15.69 0.87 -1.84
CA GLN A 36 16.99 0.41 -1.37
C GLN A 36 17.35 0.95 0.01
N GLY A 37 16.81 2.10 0.38
CA GLY A 37 17.05 2.77 1.65
C GLY A 37 16.00 3.85 1.90
N ILE A 38 15.95 4.33 3.14
CA ILE A 38 14.97 5.33 3.60
C ILE A 38 15.50 6.78 3.55
N SER A 39 16.65 7.02 2.92
CA SER A 39 17.12 8.38 2.69
C SER A 39 16.24 9.12 1.67
N GLU A 40 16.21 10.43 1.73
CA GLU A 40 15.44 11.29 0.82
C GLU A 40 15.68 10.97 -0.66
N ALA A 41 16.93 10.68 -1.04
CA ALA A 41 17.31 10.36 -2.42
C ALA A 41 16.57 9.12 -2.97
N PHE A 42 16.32 8.12 -2.14
CA PHE A 42 15.57 6.92 -2.53
C PHE A 42 14.05 7.09 -2.36
N LEU A 43 13.65 7.81 -1.30
CA LEU A 43 12.24 7.88 -0.91
C LEU A 43 11.41 8.82 -1.81
N LEU A 44 11.92 10.02 -2.14
CA LEU A 44 11.16 11.01 -2.91
C LEU A 44 10.71 10.53 -4.30
N PRO A 45 11.58 9.89 -5.13
CA PRO A 45 11.14 9.34 -6.40
C PRO A 45 10.03 8.30 -6.24
N VAL A 46 10.15 7.44 -5.22
CA VAL A 46 9.19 6.36 -4.96
C VAL A 46 7.86 6.91 -4.42
N LEU A 47 7.88 7.91 -3.53
CA LEU A 47 6.66 8.60 -3.10
C LEU A 47 5.91 9.22 -4.28
N THR A 48 6.64 9.84 -5.21
CA THR A 48 6.04 10.38 -6.44
C THR A 48 5.37 9.28 -7.27
N LEU A 49 6.01 8.12 -7.41
CA LEU A 49 5.44 6.97 -8.12
C LEU A 49 4.24 6.37 -7.40
N ILE A 50 4.27 6.29 -6.06
CA ILE A 50 3.14 5.84 -5.24
C ILE A 50 1.94 6.76 -5.47
N ILE A 51 2.13 8.08 -5.30
CA ILE A 51 1.07 9.06 -5.47
C ILE A 51 0.46 8.97 -6.88
N LYS A 52 1.29 8.79 -7.92
CA LYS A 52 0.80 8.64 -9.31
C LYS A 52 -0.10 7.42 -9.51
N GLN A 53 0.12 6.33 -8.80
CA GLN A 53 -0.66 5.09 -8.95
C GLN A 53 -2.06 5.15 -8.30
N PHE A 54 -2.33 6.10 -7.40
CA PHE A 54 -3.70 6.30 -6.92
C PHE A 54 -4.56 6.89 -8.03
N PRO A 55 -5.76 6.32 -8.30
CA PRO A 55 -6.62 6.78 -9.40
C PRO A 55 -7.37 8.08 -9.07
N PHE A 56 -7.35 8.52 -7.82
CA PHE A 56 -8.07 9.68 -7.31
C PHE A 56 -7.11 10.71 -6.69
N ILE A 57 -7.61 11.92 -6.48
CA ILE A 57 -6.87 12.99 -5.82
C ILE A 57 -6.73 12.67 -4.34
N ILE A 58 -5.50 12.74 -3.85
CA ILE A 58 -5.16 12.52 -2.44
C ILE A 58 -5.19 13.88 -1.75
N SER A 59 -6.02 14.02 -0.70
CA SER A 59 -6.11 15.24 0.10
C SER A 59 -5.21 15.23 1.33
N GLY A 60 -4.90 14.05 1.89
CA GLY A 60 -4.12 13.92 3.12
C GLY A 60 -3.09 12.80 3.09
N PHE A 61 -1.94 13.06 3.68
CA PHE A 61 -0.84 12.14 3.90
C PHE A 61 -0.59 11.99 5.39
N HIS A 62 -0.77 10.79 5.92
CA HIS A 62 -0.56 10.49 7.33
C HIS A 62 0.54 9.45 7.49
N SER A 63 1.58 9.78 8.25
CA SER A 63 2.66 8.86 8.62
C SER A 63 2.72 8.66 10.14
N ASP A 64 3.51 7.70 10.57
CA ASP A 64 4.00 7.66 11.92
C ASP A 64 4.99 8.83 12.18
N ASN A 65 5.72 8.78 13.31
CA ASN A 65 6.72 9.81 13.64
C ASN A 65 8.11 9.51 13.03
N GLY A 66 8.20 8.62 12.04
CA GLY A 66 9.44 8.28 11.37
C GLY A 66 10.06 9.50 10.67
N SER A 67 11.35 9.73 10.90
CA SER A 67 12.09 10.86 10.31
C SER A 67 12.16 10.80 8.78
N GLU A 68 12.00 9.62 8.21
CA GLU A 68 11.98 9.41 6.76
C GLU A 68 10.82 10.14 6.06
N TYR A 69 9.69 10.31 6.75
CA TYR A 69 8.51 11.01 6.23
C TYR A 69 8.37 12.44 6.78
N ILE A 70 9.03 12.75 7.90
CA ILE A 70 8.96 14.06 8.55
C ILE A 70 10.25 14.84 8.26
N ASN A 71 10.39 15.28 7.01
CA ASN A 71 11.50 16.12 6.57
C ASN A 71 11.01 17.20 5.59
N HIS A 72 11.81 18.23 5.39
CA HIS A 72 11.43 19.39 4.55
C HIS A 72 11.11 18.99 3.11
N ARG A 73 11.86 18.07 2.49
CA ARG A 73 11.67 17.71 1.09
C ARG A 73 10.39 16.92 0.85
N VAL A 74 10.01 16.05 1.80
CA VAL A 74 8.70 15.39 1.75
C VAL A 74 7.59 16.43 1.93
N ALA A 75 7.76 17.36 2.89
CA ALA A 75 6.81 18.45 3.09
C ALA A 75 6.66 19.32 1.83
N ASP A 76 7.75 19.73 1.20
CA ASP A 76 7.75 20.52 -0.04
C ASP A 76 7.05 19.77 -1.20
N LEU A 77 7.26 18.45 -1.31
CA LEU A 77 6.57 17.62 -2.31
C LEU A 77 5.06 17.61 -2.06
N LEU A 78 4.64 17.39 -0.82
CA LEU A 78 3.22 17.31 -0.46
C LEU A 78 2.53 18.66 -0.61
N GLU A 79 3.21 19.77 -0.23
CA GLU A 79 2.71 21.14 -0.42
C GLU A 79 2.50 21.46 -1.90
N LYS A 80 3.48 21.17 -2.77
CA LYS A 80 3.34 21.34 -4.23
C LYS A 80 2.15 20.57 -4.80
N LEU A 81 1.84 19.41 -4.23
CA LEU A 81 0.71 18.59 -4.62
C LEU A 81 -0.60 18.95 -3.89
N ARG A 82 -0.58 19.94 -3.00
CA ARG A 82 -1.70 20.35 -2.15
C ARG A 82 -2.25 19.20 -1.30
N ILE A 83 -1.34 18.38 -0.77
CA ILE A 83 -1.66 17.25 0.12
C ILE A 83 -1.33 17.66 1.55
N GLU A 84 -2.33 17.65 2.43
CA GLU A 84 -2.14 17.95 3.85
C GLU A 84 -1.31 16.85 4.52
N GLN A 85 -0.20 17.25 5.16
CA GLN A 85 0.64 16.31 5.92
C GLN A 85 0.21 16.28 7.38
N THR A 86 -0.02 15.08 7.89
CA THR A 86 -0.30 14.82 9.31
C THR A 86 0.57 13.68 9.82
N LYS A 87 0.77 13.62 11.14
CA LYS A 87 1.53 12.55 11.80
C LYS A 87 0.79 11.96 12.98
N SER A 88 1.14 10.74 13.35
CA SER A 88 0.62 10.07 14.53
C SER A 88 0.94 10.85 15.80
N ARG A 89 0.00 10.86 16.73
CA ARG A 89 0.21 11.45 18.06
C ARG A 89 1.21 10.61 18.83
N SER A 90 2.03 11.27 19.66
CA SER A 90 2.97 10.57 20.55
C SER A 90 2.23 9.60 21.46
N ARG A 91 2.71 8.35 21.56
CA ARG A 91 2.15 7.27 22.39
C ARG A 91 0.73 6.81 22.02
N HIS A 92 0.29 7.07 20.78
CA HIS A 92 -0.98 6.58 20.24
C HIS A 92 -0.74 5.58 19.10
N SER A 93 -0.44 4.32 19.45
CA SER A 93 -0.11 3.24 18.51
C SER A 93 -1.22 2.91 17.49
N ASN A 94 -2.47 3.30 17.76
CA ASN A 94 -3.59 3.02 16.87
C ASN A 94 -3.78 4.06 15.74
N ASP A 95 -3.03 5.16 15.76
CA ASP A 95 -3.22 6.24 14.78
C ASP A 95 -2.85 5.80 13.36
N ASN A 96 -1.91 4.86 13.18
CA ASN A 96 -1.50 4.32 11.88
C ASN A 96 -1.84 2.82 11.70
N ALA A 97 -2.69 2.25 12.55
CA ALA A 97 -3.01 0.81 12.60
C ALA A 97 -3.46 0.21 11.26
N LEU A 98 -4.08 0.99 10.37
CA LEU A 98 -4.48 0.50 9.05
C LEU A 98 -3.26 0.15 8.19
N ALA A 99 -2.27 1.05 8.07
CA ALA A 99 -1.06 0.78 7.30
C ALA A 99 -0.23 -0.35 7.96
N GLU A 100 -0.05 -0.31 9.29
CA GLU A 100 0.62 -1.36 10.05
C GLU A 100 -0.01 -2.75 9.83
N SER A 101 -1.35 -2.83 9.81
CA SER A 101 -2.05 -4.09 9.55
C SER A 101 -1.78 -4.65 8.16
N LYS A 102 -1.55 -3.77 7.16
CA LYS A 102 -1.19 -4.18 5.80
C LYS A 102 0.23 -4.73 5.73
N ASN A 103 1.16 -4.24 6.56
CA ASN A 103 2.50 -4.80 6.66
C ASN A 103 2.48 -6.31 6.96
N ALA A 104 1.66 -6.75 7.88
CA ALA A 104 1.51 -8.18 8.18
C ALA A 104 0.68 -8.92 7.12
N SER A 105 -0.52 -8.39 6.79
CA SER A 105 -1.51 -9.09 5.96
C SER A 105 -1.21 -9.03 4.46
N VAL A 106 -0.31 -8.16 4.02
CA VAL A 106 0.08 -7.99 2.61
C VAL A 106 1.58 -8.20 2.45
N VAL A 107 2.42 -7.32 2.99
CA VAL A 107 3.87 -7.40 2.76
C VAL A 107 4.43 -8.71 3.29
N ARG A 108 4.32 -8.97 4.58
CA ARG A 108 4.90 -10.20 5.19
C ARG A 108 4.29 -11.47 4.64
N LYS A 109 3.00 -11.49 4.37
CA LYS A 109 2.31 -12.64 3.77
C LYS A 109 2.85 -12.98 2.38
N HIS A 110 3.26 -11.99 1.58
CA HIS A 110 3.68 -12.23 0.19
C HIS A 110 5.18 -12.20 -0.01
N MET A 111 5.92 -11.36 0.72
CA MET A 111 7.37 -11.23 0.62
C MET A 111 8.13 -12.09 1.65
N GLY A 112 7.45 -12.55 2.70
CA GLY A 112 8.07 -13.35 3.76
C GLY A 112 8.81 -12.49 4.79
N TYR A 113 9.63 -13.19 5.57
CA TYR A 113 10.43 -12.58 6.65
C TYR A 113 11.94 -12.66 6.38
N ASP A 114 12.34 -13.47 5.40
CA ASP A 114 13.75 -13.64 5.06
C ASP A 114 14.32 -12.32 4.49
N PRO A 115 15.57 -11.98 4.79
CA PRO A 115 16.24 -10.83 4.21
C PRO A 115 16.27 -10.87 2.68
N ILE A 116 15.94 -9.76 2.05
CA ILE A 116 16.02 -9.59 0.60
C ILE A 116 16.98 -8.43 0.32
N PRO A 117 18.10 -8.67 -0.38
CA PRO A 117 19.10 -7.64 -0.65
C PRO A 117 18.53 -6.41 -1.35
N GLN A 118 19.03 -5.24 -1.01
CA GLN A 118 18.58 -3.94 -1.56
C GLN A 118 18.67 -3.86 -3.10
N THR A 119 19.54 -4.65 -3.74
CA THR A 119 19.67 -4.72 -5.20
C THR A 119 18.41 -5.19 -5.91
N TYR A 120 17.52 -5.87 -5.19
CA TYR A 120 16.23 -6.36 -5.72
C TYR A 120 15.09 -5.34 -5.63
N ALA A 121 15.32 -4.13 -5.14
CA ALA A 121 14.27 -3.11 -5.05
C ALA A 121 13.62 -2.80 -6.41
N LYS A 122 14.41 -2.72 -7.49
CA LYS A 122 13.88 -2.44 -8.84
C LYS A 122 12.99 -3.57 -9.38
N PRO A 123 13.41 -4.85 -9.42
CA PRO A 123 12.52 -5.93 -9.85
C PRO A 123 11.31 -6.12 -8.95
N ILE A 124 11.40 -5.87 -7.64
CA ILE A 124 10.25 -5.88 -6.75
C ILE A 124 9.25 -4.77 -7.12
N ASN A 125 9.72 -3.55 -7.43
CA ASN A 125 8.84 -2.48 -7.87
C ASN A 125 8.13 -2.80 -9.20
N ALA A 126 8.81 -3.43 -10.16
CA ALA A 126 8.18 -3.87 -11.39
C ALA A 126 7.03 -4.86 -11.09
N PHE A 127 7.28 -5.88 -10.26
CA PHE A 127 6.25 -6.82 -9.80
C PHE A 127 5.09 -6.09 -9.09
N TYR A 128 5.40 -5.14 -8.21
CA TYR A 128 4.37 -4.39 -7.49
C TYR A 128 3.49 -3.57 -8.44
N GLN A 129 4.09 -2.81 -9.34
CA GLN A 129 3.35 -1.93 -10.26
C GLN A 129 2.52 -2.70 -11.27
N GLU A 130 3.10 -3.74 -11.87
CA GLU A 130 2.51 -4.42 -13.03
C GLU A 130 1.49 -5.49 -12.63
N THR A 131 1.66 -6.09 -11.44
CA THR A 131 0.86 -7.27 -11.07
C THR A 131 0.24 -7.15 -9.68
N PHE A 132 1.03 -6.81 -8.67
CA PHE A 132 0.60 -6.92 -7.28
C PHE A 132 -0.39 -5.83 -6.87
N ASN A 133 -0.07 -4.56 -7.16
CA ASN A 133 -0.97 -3.43 -6.86
C ASN A 133 -2.30 -3.52 -7.63
N PRO A 134 -2.33 -3.85 -8.94
CA PRO A 134 -3.58 -4.14 -9.63
C PRO A 134 -4.37 -5.26 -8.97
N TRP A 135 -3.74 -6.39 -8.63
CA TRP A 135 -4.43 -7.48 -7.94
C TRP A 135 -5.00 -7.05 -6.58
N LEU A 136 -4.23 -6.32 -5.76
CA LEU A 136 -4.66 -5.82 -4.45
C LEU A 136 -5.92 -4.97 -4.54
N ASN A 137 -6.01 -4.13 -5.57
CA ASN A 137 -7.05 -3.10 -5.65
C ASN A 137 -8.29 -3.54 -6.44
N LEU A 138 -8.09 -4.38 -7.45
CA LEU A 138 -9.17 -4.78 -8.35
C LEU A 138 -9.80 -6.13 -7.98
N HIS A 139 -9.03 -7.03 -7.33
CA HIS A 139 -9.43 -8.43 -7.18
C HIS A 139 -9.33 -8.97 -5.73
N ARG A 140 -8.53 -8.34 -4.85
CA ARG A 140 -8.38 -8.82 -3.48
C ARG A 140 -9.45 -8.24 -2.56
N PRO A 141 -10.32 -9.06 -1.95
CA PRO A 141 -11.33 -8.55 -1.02
C PRO A 141 -10.70 -8.06 0.29
N CYS A 142 -11.28 -7.01 0.82
CA CYS A 142 -10.97 -6.39 2.10
C CYS A 142 -12.20 -6.34 3.00
N LEU A 143 -11.98 -6.39 4.32
CA LEU A 143 -13.03 -6.16 5.31
C LEU A 143 -13.19 -4.67 5.57
N PHE A 144 -14.41 -4.18 5.44
CA PHE A 144 -14.74 -2.80 5.80
C PHE A 144 -15.54 -2.76 7.10
N PRO A 145 -15.21 -1.83 8.04
CA PRO A 145 -15.96 -1.70 9.28
C PRO A 145 -17.29 -1.01 9.06
N THR A 146 -18.36 -1.55 9.65
CA THR A 146 -19.59 -0.81 9.91
C THR A 146 -19.48 -0.16 11.28
N LEU A 147 -19.73 1.14 11.38
CA LEU A 147 -19.78 1.86 12.66
C LEU A 147 -21.17 1.62 13.29
N ILE A 148 -21.17 1.14 14.52
CA ILE A 148 -22.40 0.90 15.30
C ILE A 148 -22.25 1.63 16.62
N THR A 149 -23.25 2.42 17.01
CA THR A 149 -23.32 3.01 18.35
C THR A 149 -23.92 1.96 19.29
N ASN A 150 -23.20 1.61 20.34
CA ASN A 150 -23.69 0.68 21.36
C ASN A 150 -24.64 1.37 22.34
N ASP A 151 -25.27 0.60 23.21
CA ASP A 151 -26.24 1.08 24.20
C ASP A 151 -25.67 2.11 25.19
N LYS A 152 -24.34 2.22 25.29
CA LYS A 152 -23.62 3.21 26.09
C LYS A 152 -23.22 4.46 25.30
N GLY A 153 -23.76 4.66 24.07
CA GLY A 153 -23.46 5.79 23.21
C GLY A 153 -22.06 5.77 22.56
N LYS A 154 -21.27 4.68 22.75
CA LYS A 154 -19.93 4.56 22.19
C LYS A 154 -19.99 3.94 20.80
N THR A 155 -19.37 4.62 19.82
CA THR A 155 -19.21 4.08 18.46
C THR A 155 -18.14 2.97 18.44
N VAL A 156 -18.50 1.79 17.97
CA VAL A 156 -17.62 0.63 17.82
C VAL A 156 -17.60 0.15 16.37
N LYS A 157 -16.45 -0.37 15.93
CA LYS A 157 -16.31 -0.98 14.60
C LYS A 157 -16.77 -2.43 14.65
N ARG A 158 -17.67 -2.81 13.74
CA ARG A 158 -18.08 -4.20 13.51
C ARG A 158 -17.71 -4.59 12.09
N TYR A 159 -17.19 -5.81 11.90
CA TYR A 159 -16.80 -6.35 10.61
C TYR A 159 -17.77 -7.48 10.26
N LYS A 160 -18.62 -7.26 9.26
CA LYS A 160 -19.63 -8.24 8.81
C LYS A 160 -19.20 -8.83 7.48
N HIS A 161 -19.48 -10.09 7.23
CA HIS A 161 -19.15 -10.75 5.96
C HIS A 161 -19.73 -10.03 4.74
N LYS A 162 -20.93 -9.47 4.84
CA LYS A 162 -21.57 -8.68 3.79
C LYS A 162 -20.81 -7.38 3.44
N ASP A 163 -19.92 -6.92 4.32
CA ASP A 163 -19.13 -5.70 4.15
C ASP A 163 -17.76 -6.01 3.53
N VAL A 164 -17.54 -7.26 3.08
CA VAL A 164 -16.36 -7.65 2.30
C VAL A 164 -16.50 -7.12 0.87
N LYS A 165 -15.52 -6.35 0.41
CA LYS A 165 -15.46 -5.73 -0.92
C LYS A 165 -14.02 -5.59 -1.38
N THR A 166 -13.79 -5.53 -2.69
CA THR A 166 -12.51 -5.05 -3.19
C THR A 166 -12.38 -3.54 -2.98
N PRO A 167 -11.16 -2.97 -2.94
CA PRO A 167 -10.98 -1.51 -2.94
C PRO A 167 -11.70 -0.83 -4.11
N LEU A 168 -11.73 -1.44 -5.31
CA LEU A 168 -12.47 -0.90 -6.46
C LEU A 168 -13.98 -0.86 -6.21
N GLU A 169 -14.58 -1.93 -5.69
CA GLU A 169 -16.01 -1.94 -5.34
C GLU A 169 -16.33 -0.86 -4.31
N ARG A 170 -15.45 -0.68 -3.31
CA ARG A 170 -15.62 0.40 -2.33
C ARG A 170 -15.49 1.77 -2.99
N LEU A 171 -14.50 1.97 -3.86
CA LEU A 171 -14.30 3.21 -4.60
C LEU A 171 -15.51 3.53 -5.49
N THR A 172 -16.13 2.51 -6.11
CA THR A 172 -17.34 2.66 -6.91
C THR A 172 -18.50 3.23 -6.08
N LEU A 173 -18.67 2.73 -4.84
CA LEU A 173 -19.69 3.26 -3.93
C LEU A 173 -19.41 4.70 -3.50
N LEU A 174 -18.15 5.06 -3.29
CA LEU A 174 -17.75 6.42 -2.94
C LEU A 174 -17.96 7.38 -4.11
N ALA A 175 -17.62 6.96 -5.33
CA ALA A 175 -17.86 7.76 -6.54
C ALA A 175 -19.34 8.03 -6.79
N ALA A 176 -20.22 7.04 -6.52
CA ALA A 176 -21.65 7.22 -6.63
C ALA A 176 -22.26 8.20 -5.59
N GLN A 177 -21.47 8.55 -4.57
CA GLN A 177 -21.83 9.52 -3.52
C GLN A 177 -21.07 10.84 -3.67
N ASP A 178 -20.38 11.07 -4.79
CA ASP A 178 -19.49 12.22 -5.04
C ASP A 178 -18.37 12.41 -3.99
N LEU A 179 -17.97 11.30 -3.34
CA LEU A 179 -16.92 11.28 -2.32
C LEU A 179 -15.53 10.92 -2.85
N ALA A 180 -15.40 10.74 -4.18
CA ALA A 180 -14.13 10.45 -4.83
C ALA A 180 -13.94 11.32 -6.07
N THR A 181 -12.85 12.09 -6.11
CA THR A 181 -12.45 12.89 -7.27
C THR A 181 -11.34 12.18 -8.01
N PHE A 182 -11.61 11.71 -9.23
CA PHE A 182 -10.60 11.04 -10.05
C PHE A 182 -9.58 12.03 -10.61
N LYS A 183 -8.37 11.54 -10.84
CA LYS A 183 -7.33 12.32 -11.50
C LYS A 183 -7.65 12.54 -12.98
N PRO A 184 -7.10 13.59 -13.61
CA PRO A 184 -7.24 13.79 -15.04
C PRO A 184 -6.83 12.54 -15.86
N GLY A 185 -7.66 12.13 -16.81
CA GLY A 185 -7.44 10.96 -17.64
C GLY A 185 -7.79 9.62 -17.02
N VAL A 186 -8.17 9.57 -15.72
CA VAL A 186 -8.64 8.36 -15.03
C VAL A 186 -10.15 8.41 -14.90
N THR A 187 -10.82 7.32 -15.26
CA THR A 187 -12.27 7.17 -15.07
C THR A 187 -12.60 5.88 -14.36
N LEU A 188 -13.70 5.89 -13.61
CA LEU A 188 -14.21 4.67 -12.98
C LEU A 188 -14.52 3.59 -14.02
N ALA A 189 -15.04 3.99 -15.19
CA ALA A 189 -15.34 3.05 -16.29
C ALA A 189 -14.08 2.28 -16.73
N ASN A 190 -12.95 2.96 -16.91
CA ASN A 190 -11.70 2.32 -17.29
C ASN A 190 -11.20 1.33 -16.22
N LEU A 191 -11.31 1.67 -14.93
CA LEU A 191 -10.94 0.78 -13.83
C LEU A 191 -11.83 -0.47 -13.80
N LEU A 192 -13.13 -0.31 -14.04
CA LEU A 192 -14.08 -1.42 -14.10
C LEU A 192 -13.82 -2.32 -15.33
N VAL A 193 -13.47 -1.76 -16.47
CA VAL A 193 -13.05 -2.52 -17.67
C VAL A 193 -11.79 -3.32 -17.36
N GLN A 194 -10.80 -2.70 -16.73
CA GLN A 194 -9.56 -3.38 -16.31
C GLN A 194 -9.85 -4.54 -15.35
N ALA A 195 -10.69 -4.34 -14.32
CA ALA A 195 -11.06 -5.40 -13.40
C ALA A 195 -11.78 -6.57 -14.08
N LYS A 196 -12.68 -6.27 -15.05
CA LYS A 196 -13.43 -7.29 -15.78
C LYS A 196 -12.61 -8.02 -16.84
N SER A 197 -11.40 -7.58 -17.16
CA SER A 197 -10.54 -8.23 -18.18
C SER A 197 -10.10 -9.64 -17.80
N GLN A 198 -10.17 -9.98 -16.51
CA GLN A 198 -9.88 -11.32 -15.98
C GLN A 198 -10.73 -11.60 -14.73
N THR A 199 -10.89 -12.89 -14.40
CA THR A 199 -11.55 -13.29 -13.15
C THR A 199 -10.62 -13.10 -11.95
N ASP A 200 -11.19 -13.01 -10.73
CA ASP A 200 -10.41 -12.90 -9.49
C ASP A 200 -9.44 -14.07 -9.30
N LEU A 201 -9.87 -15.28 -9.69
CA LEU A 201 -9.03 -16.47 -9.66
C LEU A 201 -7.86 -16.36 -10.64
N ALA A 202 -8.12 -15.94 -11.88
CA ALA A 202 -7.07 -15.77 -12.89
C ALA A 202 -6.07 -14.68 -12.47
N ALA A 203 -6.55 -13.57 -11.91
CA ALA A 203 -5.71 -12.50 -11.37
C ALA A 203 -4.82 -12.99 -10.22
N ALA A 204 -5.39 -13.77 -9.28
CA ALA A 204 -4.63 -14.37 -8.18
C ALA A 204 -3.58 -15.36 -8.68
N GLN A 205 -3.91 -16.20 -9.68
CA GLN A 205 -2.97 -17.14 -10.28
C GLN A 205 -1.83 -16.42 -11.02
N ALA A 206 -2.14 -15.37 -11.78
CA ALA A 206 -1.15 -14.55 -12.46
C ALA A 206 -0.21 -13.89 -11.45
N MET A 207 -0.73 -13.29 -10.39
CA MET A 207 0.06 -12.70 -9.31
C MET A 207 0.98 -13.74 -8.66
N GLN A 208 0.49 -14.93 -8.36
CA GLN A 208 1.30 -15.98 -7.74
C GLN A 208 2.39 -16.51 -8.70
N ARG A 209 2.12 -16.58 -10.00
CA ARG A 209 3.12 -16.95 -11.02
C ARG A 209 4.23 -15.92 -11.08
N THR A 210 3.91 -14.65 -11.30
CA THR A 210 4.90 -13.56 -11.39
C THR A 210 5.70 -13.42 -10.10
N LYS A 211 5.05 -13.62 -8.94
CA LYS A 211 5.76 -13.66 -7.65
C LYS A 211 6.79 -14.79 -7.60
N ARG A 212 6.44 -15.99 -8.04
CA ARG A 212 7.40 -17.14 -8.07
C ARG A 212 8.56 -16.88 -9.01
N GLU A 213 8.29 -16.27 -10.16
CA GLU A 213 9.32 -15.86 -11.12
C GLU A 213 10.28 -14.84 -10.50
N LEU A 214 9.76 -13.80 -9.81
CA LEU A 214 10.56 -12.85 -9.06
C LEU A 214 11.44 -13.53 -8.01
N PHE A 215 10.86 -14.39 -7.17
CA PHE A 215 11.60 -15.09 -6.11
C PHE A 215 12.65 -16.04 -6.65
N ALA A 216 12.45 -16.61 -7.84
CA ALA A 216 13.45 -17.44 -8.51
C ALA A 216 14.70 -16.64 -8.91
N THR A 217 14.59 -15.31 -9.07
CA THR A 217 15.75 -14.44 -9.34
C THR A 217 16.58 -14.14 -8.10
N PHE A 218 16.04 -14.35 -6.89
CA PHE A 218 16.76 -14.06 -5.65
C PHE A 218 17.84 -15.11 -5.45
N VAL A 219 19.10 -14.69 -5.53
CA VAL A 219 20.23 -15.56 -5.23
C VAL A 219 20.21 -15.86 -3.73
N LYS A 220 20.00 -17.12 -3.37
CA LYS A 220 20.13 -17.54 -1.97
C LYS A 220 21.58 -17.31 -1.53
N PRO A 221 21.83 -16.57 -0.44
CA PRO A 221 23.17 -16.48 0.09
C PRO A 221 23.66 -17.88 0.42
N LYS A 222 24.92 -18.19 0.05
CA LYS A 222 25.55 -19.45 0.43
C LYS A 222 25.56 -19.52 1.95
N ARG A 223 24.87 -20.48 2.54
CA ARG A 223 25.04 -20.76 3.97
C ARG A 223 26.51 -21.03 4.20
N ARG A 224 27.19 -20.17 4.96
CA ARG A 224 28.53 -20.50 5.48
C ARG A 224 28.33 -21.69 6.41
N ALA A 225 29.03 -22.77 6.09
CA ALA A 225 29.12 -23.98 6.93
C ALA A 225 29.83 -23.61 8.24
#